data_cf59092e5873714edd27d1e517cae9b1
#
_entry.id   cf59092e5873714edd27d1e517cae9b1
#
_cell.length_a   1.000
_cell.length_b   1.000
_cell.length_c   1.000
_cell.angle_alpha   90.00
_cell.angle_beta   90.00
_cell.angle_gamma   90.00
#
_symmetry.space_group_name_H-M   'P 1'
#
loop_
_entity.id
_entity.type
_entity.pdbx_description
1 polymer ?
#
loop_
_entity_poly.entity_id
_entity_poly.type
_entity_poly.pdbx_seq_one_letter_code
_entity_poly.pdbx_strand_id
1 'polypeptide(L)'
;MLFRSAHIEYETANRHYAHVDMPGHADYIKNMITGAAQVDGAILVVAATDGPMPQTREHVLLARQVGVPYIIVALNKADMVEDEELLELVELEVRELLNEYEFPGDDAPVVRVSALKALEGDAGWQDKIMELMAAADSAIPEPQRDLDKPFLMPIEDVFTITGRGTVVTGKVEQGRVHTGDEVEIVGLRATQKTVCTGVEMFRKLLDEGQAGDNIGALLRGTKKEEVERGQVLCKPGSITPHTEFEGQVYVLTASEGGRHKPFFNNYRPQFFFRTTDVTGTIKLPSGTEMVMPGDNITIQVELGKPIAMDEGLRFAIREGGRTVGAGRVTKITK
;
A
#
# COMPACT_ATOMS: atom_id res chain seq x y z
N MET A 1 -22.29 0.78 2.68
CA MET A 1 -21.41 -0.05 3.50
C MET A 1 -20.00 0.15 2.99
N LEU A 2 -19.15 0.89 3.68
CA LEU A 2 -17.75 1.09 3.27
C LEU A 2 -17.02 -0.22 3.58
N PHE A 3 -16.69 -0.99 2.55
CA PHE A 3 -15.79 -2.12 2.68
C PHE A 3 -14.38 -1.58 2.98
N ARG A 4 -13.96 -1.76 4.21
CA ARG A 4 -12.59 -1.49 4.65
C ARG A 4 -11.77 -2.75 4.39
N SER A 5 -10.46 -2.60 4.10
CA SER A 5 -9.54 -3.74 4.13
C SER A 5 -9.66 -4.45 5.49
N ALA A 6 -9.75 -5.76 5.47
CA ALA A 6 -9.74 -6.55 6.70
C ALA A 6 -8.28 -6.82 7.08
N HIS A 7 -7.95 -6.56 8.34
CA HIS A 7 -6.65 -6.88 8.90
C HIS A 7 -6.80 -8.09 9.81
N ILE A 8 -6.08 -9.15 9.51
CA ILE A 8 -6.02 -10.37 10.33
C ILE A 8 -4.57 -10.73 10.65
N GLU A 9 -4.41 -11.43 11.74
CA GLU A 9 -3.13 -11.89 12.26
C GLU A 9 -3.08 -13.41 12.21
N TYR A 10 -1.98 -13.96 11.76
CA TYR A 10 -1.65 -15.37 11.88
C TYR A 10 -0.15 -15.59 11.92
N GLU A 11 0.28 -16.77 12.32
CA GLU A 11 1.70 -17.11 12.40
C GLU A 11 1.98 -18.49 11.79
N THR A 12 3.17 -18.62 11.23
CA THR A 12 3.78 -19.88 10.86
C THR A 12 4.77 -20.28 11.95
N ALA A 13 5.45 -21.41 11.79
CA ALA A 13 6.54 -21.76 12.68
C ALA A 13 7.72 -20.75 12.63
N ASN A 14 7.85 -19.99 11.56
CA ASN A 14 8.97 -19.12 11.28
C ASN A 14 8.67 -17.64 11.46
N ARG A 15 7.41 -17.22 11.26
CA ARG A 15 7.01 -15.81 11.18
C ARG A 15 5.62 -15.51 11.69
N HIS A 16 5.48 -14.28 12.14
CA HIS A 16 4.20 -13.64 12.42
C HIS A 16 3.82 -12.72 11.24
N TYR A 17 2.57 -12.82 10.78
CA TYR A 17 2.05 -12.08 9.65
C TYR A 17 0.90 -11.17 10.05
N ALA A 18 0.98 -9.92 9.62
CA ALA A 18 -0.16 -9.02 9.53
C ALA A 18 -0.70 -9.10 8.09
N HIS A 19 -1.83 -9.73 7.91
CA HIS A 19 -2.47 -9.90 6.61
C HIS A 19 -3.49 -8.80 6.37
N VAL A 20 -3.37 -8.15 5.22
CA VAL A 20 -4.31 -7.14 4.75
C VAL A 20 -5.08 -7.70 3.56
N ASP A 21 -6.36 -8.00 3.76
CA ASP A 21 -7.24 -8.39 2.67
C ASP A 21 -7.67 -7.16 1.88
N MET A 22 -7.31 -7.11 0.61
CA MET A 22 -7.56 -5.99 -0.28
C MET A 22 -8.67 -6.33 -1.27
N PRO A 23 -9.75 -5.53 -1.34
CA PRO A 23 -10.84 -5.80 -2.28
C PRO A 23 -10.37 -5.69 -3.72
N GLY A 24 -10.70 -6.70 -4.53
CA GLY A 24 -10.30 -6.80 -5.94
C GLY A 24 -11.15 -6.00 -6.94
N HIS A 25 -12.24 -5.36 -6.51
CA HIS A 25 -13.13 -4.64 -7.42
C HIS A 25 -12.60 -3.24 -7.76
N ALA A 26 -12.75 -2.81 -9.01
CA ALA A 26 -12.25 -1.54 -9.54
C ALA A 26 -12.63 -0.30 -8.70
N ASP A 27 -13.81 -0.30 -8.06
CA ASP A 27 -14.27 0.80 -7.20
C ASP A 27 -13.42 0.96 -5.92
N TYR A 28 -12.61 -0.05 -5.56
CA TYR A 28 -11.80 -0.06 -4.34
C TYR A 28 -10.30 0.09 -4.58
N ILE A 29 -9.89 0.37 -5.81
CA ILE A 29 -8.48 0.58 -6.20
C ILE A 29 -7.79 1.60 -5.29
N LYS A 30 -8.49 2.66 -4.87
CA LYS A 30 -7.97 3.63 -3.91
C LYS A 30 -7.49 2.97 -2.62
N ASN A 31 -8.28 2.03 -2.07
CA ASN A 31 -7.92 1.33 -0.84
C ASN A 31 -6.76 0.35 -1.07
N MET A 32 -6.70 -0.24 -2.27
CA MET A 32 -5.59 -1.10 -2.66
C MET A 32 -4.28 -0.32 -2.75
N ILE A 33 -4.25 0.85 -3.38
CA ILE A 33 -3.05 1.68 -3.49
C ILE A 33 -2.56 2.10 -2.10
N THR A 34 -3.46 2.57 -1.24
CA THR A 34 -3.09 3.02 0.11
C THR A 34 -2.72 1.87 1.05
N GLY A 35 -3.28 0.66 0.84
CA GLY A 35 -2.94 -0.54 1.60
C GLY A 35 -1.68 -1.24 1.09
N ALA A 36 -1.56 -1.42 -0.23
CA ALA A 36 -0.44 -2.13 -0.84
C ALA A 36 0.91 -1.38 -0.70
N ALA A 37 0.88 -0.04 -0.57
CA ALA A 37 2.09 0.74 -0.30
C ALA A 37 2.79 0.36 1.02
N GLN A 38 2.13 -0.41 1.86
CA GLN A 38 2.59 -0.77 3.21
C GLN A 38 2.88 -2.27 3.39
N VAL A 39 2.77 -3.07 2.33
CA VAL A 39 3.00 -4.52 2.43
C VAL A 39 4.42 -4.91 2.02
N ASP A 40 4.94 -5.95 2.65
CA ASP A 40 6.27 -6.49 2.39
C ASP A 40 6.26 -7.56 1.29
N GLY A 41 5.10 -8.06 0.93
CA GLY A 41 4.84 -8.98 -0.17
C GLY A 41 3.35 -9.14 -0.40
N ALA A 42 2.94 -9.72 -1.52
CA ALA A 42 1.55 -9.94 -1.86
C ALA A 42 1.29 -11.39 -2.28
N ILE A 43 0.10 -11.90 -1.95
CA ILE A 43 -0.44 -13.14 -2.49
C ILE A 43 -1.45 -12.75 -3.56
N LEU A 44 -1.12 -13.01 -4.82
CA LEU A 44 -2.01 -12.82 -5.95
C LEU A 44 -2.91 -14.03 -6.08
N VAL A 45 -4.22 -13.84 -5.88
CA VAL A 45 -5.20 -14.91 -6.02
C VAL A 45 -5.78 -14.92 -7.44
N VAL A 46 -5.58 -16.01 -8.16
CA VAL A 46 -6.10 -16.21 -9.52
C VAL A 46 -6.97 -17.47 -9.53
N ALA A 47 -8.14 -17.41 -10.17
CA ALA A 47 -8.97 -18.60 -10.32
C ALA A 47 -8.41 -19.48 -11.45
N ALA A 48 -8.14 -20.76 -11.16
CA ALA A 48 -7.64 -21.72 -12.15
C ALA A 48 -8.64 -21.96 -13.30
N THR A 49 -9.93 -21.75 -13.03
CA THR A 49 -11.02 -21.90 -14.01
C THR A 49 -11.07 -20.77 -15.05
N ASP A 50 -10.57 -19.59 -14.70
CA ASP A 50 -10.76 -18.37 -15.51
C ASP A 50 -9.43 -17.78 -16.01
N GLY A 51 -8.32 -18.16 -15.39
CA GLY A 51 -7.00 -17.58 -15.66
C GLY A 51 -6.88 -16.09 -15.25
N PRO A 52 -5.84 -15.40 -15.72
CA PRO A 52 -5.63 -13.99 -15.40
C PRO A 52 -6.63 -13.11 -16.17
N MET A 53 -7.60 -12.57 -15.43
CA MET A 53 -8.63 -11.65 -15.91
C MET A 53 -8.09 -10.21 -16.03
N PRO A 54 -8.79 -9.28 -16.71
CA PRO A 54 -8.39 -7.87 -16.81
C PRO A 54 -8.12 -7.22 -15.45
N GLN A 55 -8.89 -7.57 -14.41
CA GLN A 55 -8.69 -7.10 -13.05
C GLN A 55 -7.37 -7.63 -12.45
N THR A 56 -7.00 -8.88 -12.76
CA THR A 56 -5.72 -9.45 -12.32
C THR A 56 -4.54 -8.63 -12.86
N ARG A 57 -4.59 -8.25 -14.13
CA ARG A 57 -3.60 -7.37 -14.78
C ARG A 57 -3.51 -6.02 -14.08
N GLU A 58 -4.66 -5.41 -13.77
CA GLU A 58 -4.71 -4.13 -13.05
C GLU A 58 -4.10 -4.24 -11.65
N HIS A 59 -4.36 -5.35 -10.92
CA HIS A 59 -3.78 -5.58 -9.59
C HIS A 59 -2.26 -5.73 -9.64
N VAL A 60 -1.71 -6.49 -10.59
CA VAL A 60 -0.26 -6.65 -10.76
C VAL A 60 0.40 -5.33 -11.12
N LEU A 61 -0.18 -4.57 -12.06
CA LEU A 61 0.27 -3.24 -12.42
C LEU A 61 0.32 -2.31 -11.20
N LEU A 62 -0.77 -2.28 -10.42
CA LEU A 62 -0.84 -1.43 -9.22
C LEU A 62 0.15 -1.88 -8.14
N ALA A 63 0.31 -3.18 -7.93
CA ALA A 63 1.31 -3.71 -7.01
C ALA A 63 2.71 -3.22 -7.38
N ARG A 64 3.05 -3.24 -8.68
CA ARG A 64 4.32 -2.72 -9.19
C ARG A 64 4.47 -1.21 -8.94
N GLN A 65 3.42 -0.43 -9.23
CA GLN A 65 3.43 1.03 -9.07
C GLN A 65 3.60 1.48 -7.62
N VAL A 66 2.95 0.80 -6.68
CA VAL A 66 3.09 1.12 -5.25
C VAL A 66 4.35 0.51 -4.61
N GLY A 67 5.09 -0.29 -5.38
CA GLY A 67 6.38 -0.84 -4.97
C GLY A 67 6.28 -2.08 -4.08
N VAL A 68 5.26 -2.91 -4.25
CA VAL A 68 5.22 -4.26 -3.65
C VAL A 68 6.45 -5.04 -4.15
N PRO A 69 7.32 -5.52 -3.25
CA PRO A 69 8.59 -6.09 -3.68
C PRO A 69 8.50 -7.54 -4.14
N TYR A 70 7.57 -8.33 -3.60
CA TYR A 70 7.45 -9.77 -3.85
C TYR A 70 6.01 -10.18 -4.10
N ILE A 71 5.80 -11.07 -5.07
CA ILE A 71 4.49 -11.67 -5.35
C ILE A 71 4.61 -13.19 -5.29
N ILE A 72 3.62 -13.80 -4.63
CA ILE A 72 3.37 -15.24 -4.62
C ILE A 72 1.99 -15.45 -5.24
N VAL A 73 1.78 -16.54 -5.96
CA VAL A 73 0.51 -16.82 -6.62
C VAL A 73 -0.22 -17.96 -5.92
N ALA A 74 -1.46 -17.72 -5.54
CA ALA A 74 -2.40 -18.74 -5.13
C ALA A 74 -3.34 -19.03 -6.31
N LEU A 75 -3.11 -20.12 -7.03
CA LEU A 75 -3.98 -20.57 -8.11
C LEU A 75 -5.17 -21.31 -7.50
N ASN A 76 -6.23 -20.54 -7.21
CA ASN A 76 -7.40 -21.01 -6.45
C ASN A 76 -8.42 -21.71 -7.33
N LYS A 77 -9.34 -22.49 -6.73
CA LYS A 77 -10.33 -23.35 -7.40
C LYS A 77 -9.69 -24.45 -8.26
N ALA A 78 -8.48 -24.86 -7.92
CA ALA A 78 -7.78 -25.91 -8.68
C ALA A 78 -8.51 -27.27 -8.60
N ASP A 79 -9.35 -27.48 -7.58
CA ASP A 79 -10.25 -28.65 -7.46
C ASP A 79 -11.33 -28.74 -8.55
N MET A 80 -11.60 -27.65 -9.25
CA MET A 80 -12.61 -27.57 -10.31
C MET A 80 -12.04 -27.86 -11.70
N VAL A 81 -10.73 -28.02 -11.83
CA VAL A 81 -10.03 -28.26 -13.10
C VAL A 81 -9.40 -29.64 -13.04
N GLU A 82 -9.93 -30.58 -13.82
CA GLU A 82 -9.42 -31.95 -13.88
C GLU A 82 -8.24 -32.12 -14.86
N ASP A 83 -8.13 -31.19 -15.83
CA ASP A 83 -7.10 -31.21 -16.87
C ASP A 83 -5.81 -30.54 -16.37
N GLU A 84 -4.76 -31.33 -16.19
CA GLU A 84 -3.46 -30.89 -15.76
C GLU A 84 -2.80 -29.93 -16.74
N GLU A 85 -2.96 -30.14 -18.05
CA GLU A 85 -2.40 -29.30 -19.10
C GLU A 85 -3.02 -27.89 -19.05
N LEU A 86 -4.31 -27.79 -18.69
CA LEU A 86 -5.00 -26.52 -18.52
C LEU A 86 -4.46 -25.77 -17.28
N LEU A 87 -4.20 -26.46 -16.17
CA LEU A 87 -3.61 -25.86 -14.98
C LEU A 87 -2.19 -25.32 -15.27
N GLU A 88 -1.38 -26.07 -16.02
CA GLU A 88 -0.05 -25.64 -16.45
C GLU A 88 -0.11 -24.42 -17.39
N LEU A 89 -1.09 -24.39 -18.30
CA LEU A 89 -1.29 -23.26 -19.20
C LEU A 89 -1.63 -21.98 -18.43
N VAL A 90 -2.58 -22.06 -17.49
CA VAL A 90 -2.99 -20.92 -16.66
C VAL A 90 -1.81 -20.44 -15.80
N GLU A 91 -1.01 -21.37 -15.27
CA GLU A 91 0.19 -21.01 -14.52
C GLU A 91 1.20 -20.24 -15.40
N LEU A 92 1.42 -20.71 -16.64
CA LEU A 92 2.28 -20.03 -17.60
C LEU A 92 1.78 -18.61 -17.92
N GLU A 93 0.49 -18.44 -18.19
CA GLU A 93 -0.11 -17.13 -18.43
C GLU A 93 0.08 -16.15 -17.26
N VAL A 94 -0.02 -16.65 -16.02
CA VAL A 94 0.22 -15.83 -14.82
C VAL A 94 1.70 -15.44 -14.72
N ARG A 95 2.63 -16.36 -15.01
CA ARG A 95 4.08 -16.07 -15.02
C ARG A 95 4.44 -15.04 -16.08
N GLU A 96 3.89 -15.16 -17.29
CA GLU A 96 4.06 -14.17 -18.37
C GLU A 96 3.53 -12.80 -17.95
N LEU A 97 2.34 -12.76 -17.31
CA LEU A 97 1.79 -11.52 -16.78
C LEU A 97 2.69 -10.87 -15.75
N LEU A 98 3.27 -11.63 -14.82
CA LEU A 98 4.20 -11.12 -13.83
C LEU A 98 5.47 -10.54 -14.48
N ASN A 99 6.03 -11.24 -15.49
CA ASN A 99 7.18 -10.79 -16.26
C ASN A 99 6.88 -9.51 -17.05
N GLU A 100 5.69 -9.38 -17.64
CA GLU A 100 5.22 -8.17 -18.36
C GLU A 100 5.31 -6.92 -17.45
N TYR A 101 5.00 -7.07 -16.16
CA TYR A 101 5.05 -5.99 -15.17
C TYR A 101 6.33 -5.98 -14.32
N GLU A 102 7.42 -6.58 -14.83
CA GLU A 102 8.75 -6.58 -14.22
C GLU A 102 8.83 -7.23 -12.82
N PHE A 103 7.96 -8.16 -12.51
CA PHE A 103 8.16 -9.11 -11.42
C PHE A 103 8.90 -10.35 -11.96
N PRO A 104 9.68 -11.05 -11.12
CA PRO A 104 10.37 -12.27 -11.53
C PRO A 104 9.38 -13.45 -11.68
N GLY A 105 8.56 -13.43 -12.74
CA GLY A 105 7.46 -14.36 -12.94
C GLY A 105 7.91 -15.82 -13.03
N ASP A 106 9.09 -16.08 -13.62
CA ASP A 106 9.63 -17.43 -13.75
C ASP A 106 10.01 -18.05 -12.38
N ASP A 107 10.47 -17.20 -11.45
CA ASP A 107 10.89 -17.62 -10.11
C ASP A 107 9.77 -17.47 -9.06
N ALA A 108 8.66 -16.82 -9.41
CA ALA A 108 7.55 -16.61 -8.49
C ALA A 108 6.92 -17.94 -8.05
N PRO A 109 6.77 -18.20 -6.75
CA PRO A 109 6.06 -19.38 -6.29
C PRO A 109 4.60 -19.35 -6.73
N VAL A 110 4.13 -20.44 -7.35
CA VAL A 110 2.73 -20.69 -7.71
C VAL A 110 2.27 -21.92 -6.96
N VAL A 111 1.26 -21.76 -6.11
CA VAL A 111 0.69 -22.87 -5.34
C VAL A 111 -0.77 -23.06 -5.77
N ARG A 112 -1.11 -24.28 -6.19
CA ARG A 112 -2.47 -24.66 -6.55
C ARG A 112 -3.26 -24.97 -5.29
N VAL A 113 -4.36 -24.26 -5.08
CA VAL A 113 -5.16 -24.33 -3.85
C VAL A 113 -6.65 -24.46 -4.16
N SER A 114 -7.40 -24.99 -3.22
CA SER A 114 -8.85 -24.83 -3.14
C SER A 114 -9.19 -24.31 -1.74
N ALA A 115 -9.40 -23.01 -1.63
CA ALA A 115 -9.72 -22.39 -0.36
C ALA A 115 -11.05 -22.91 0.22
N LEU A 116 -12.03 -23.20 -0.65
CA LEU A 116 -13.32 -23.75 -0.22
C LEU A 116 -13.16 -25.15 0.35
N LYS A 117 -12.47 -26.06 -0.34
CA LYS A 117 -12.25 -27.43 0.13
C LYS A 117 -11.42 -27.50 1.41
N ALA A 118 -10.40 -26.65 1.50
CA ALA A 118 -9.62 -26.53 2.73
C ALA A 118 -10.48 -26.07 3.92
N LEU A 119 -11.38 -25.11 3.68
CA LEU A 119 -12.32 -24.62 4.70
C LEU A 119 -13.37 -25.69 5.10
N GLU A 120 -13.79 -26.55 4.16
CA GLU A 120 -14.67 -27.69 4.39
C GLU A 120 -13.97 -28.84 5.16
N GLY A 121 -12.67 -28.76 5.37
CA GLY A 121 -11.91 -29.72 6.18
C GLY A 121 -11.20 -30.80 5.35
N ASP A 122 -11.09 -30.67 4.03
CA ASP A 122 -10.31 -31.58 3.21
C ASP A 122 -8.82 -31.45 3.52
N ALA A 123 -8.21 -32.53 4.03
CA ALA A 123 -6.83 -32.52 4.51
C ALA A 123 -5.83 -32.23 3.38
N GLY A 124 -6.05 -32.76 2.17
CA GLY A 124 -5.16 -32.54 1.04
C GLY A 124 -5.12 -31.06 0.63
N TRP A 125 -6.26 -30.38 0.64
CA TRP A 125 -6.33 -28.95 0.35
C TRP A 125 -5.87 -28.07 1.50
N GLN A 126 -6.02 -28.54 2.75
CA GLN A 126 -5.41 -27.87 3.93
C GLN A 126 -3.87 -27.90 3.82
N ASP A 127 -3.29 -29.03 3.42
CA ASP A 127 -1.84 -29.15 3.19
C ASP A 127 -1.37 -28.17 2.09
N LYS A 128 -2.18 -27.93 1.04
CA LYS A 128 -1.87 -26.94 -0.01
C LYS A 128 -1.92 -25.50 0.50
N ILE A 129 -2.78 -25.18 1.45
CA ILE A 129 -2.74 -23.86 2.14
C ILE A 129 -1.47 -23.72 2.97
N MET A 130 -1.03 -24.79 3.66
CA MET A 130 0.22 -24.76 4.41
C MET A 130 1.43 -24.65 3.49
N GLU A 131 1.40 -25.27 2.29
CA GLU A 131 2.42 -25.09 1.24
C GLU A 131 2.49 -23.62 0.78
N LEU A 132 1.34 -22.95 0.59
CA LEU A 132 1.28 -21.53 0.26
C LEU A 132 1.94 -20.67 1.37
N MET A 133 1.71 -20.99 2.63
CA MET A 133 2.35 -20.31 3.76
C MET A 133 3.86 -20.57 3.81
N ALA A 134 4.30 -21.79 3.52
CA ALA A 134 5.72 -22.12 3.44
C ALA A 134 6.39 -21.39 2.26
N ALA A 135 5.69 -21.23 1.14
CA ALA A 135 6.15 -20.40 0.02
C ALA A 135 6.30 -18.93 0.43
N ALA A 136 5.37 -18.40 1.23
CA ALA A 136 5.49 -17.04 1.78
C ALA A 136 6.70 -16.89 2.71
N ASP A 137 6.94 -17.85 3.60
CA ASP A 137 8.11 -17.86 4.49
C ASP A 137 9.45 -17.85 3.72
N SER A 138 9.50 -18.53 2.57
CA SER A 138 10.74 -18.70 1.80
C SER A 138 10.97 -17.60 0.77
N ALA A 139 9.94 -17.15 0.09
CA ALA A 139 10.06 -16.23 -1.05
C ALA A 139 10.00 -14.75 -0.65
N ILE A 140 9.38 -14.42 0.48
CA ILE A 140 9.38 -13.06 1.00
C ILE A 140 10.49 -12.98 2.06
N PRO A 141 11.60 -12.27 1.81
CA PRO A 141 12.67 -12.14 2.81
C PRO A 141 12.17 -11.36 4.02
N GLU A 142 12.86 -11.52 5.14
CA GLU A 142 12.58 -10.71 6.33
C GLU A 142 12.86 -9.24 6.01
N PRO A 143 11.86 -8.35 6.14
CA PRO A 143 12.03 -6.97 5.76
C PRO A 143 13.06 -6.27 6.66
N GLN A 144 13.98 -5.53 6.04
CA GLN A 144 14.87 -4.66 6.81
C GLN A 144 14.06 -3.48 7.34
N ARG A 145 14.11 -3.28 8.66
CA ARG A 145 13.36 -2.24 9.35
C ARG A 145 14.27 -1.08 9.75
N ASP A 146 13.89 0.14 9.40
CA ASP A 146 14.60 1.38 9.78
C ASP A 146 14.31 1.75 11.23
N LEU A 147 14.85 0.99 12.18
CA LEU A 147 14.58 1.15 13.62
C LEU A 147 15.24 2.38 14.23
N ASP A 148 16.36 2.84 13.65
CA ASP A 148 17.17 3.96 14.17
C ASP A 148 16.70 5.34 13.65
N LYS A 149 15.82 5.36 12.65
CA LYS A 149 15.22 6.60 12.17
C LYS A 149 14.20 7.18 13.17
N PRO A 150 13.89 8.48 13.08
CA PRO A 150 12.79 9.04 13.88
C PRO A 150 11.47 8.32 13.60
N PHE A 151 10.68 8.08 14.63
CA PHE A 151 9.37 7.44 14.51
C PHE A 151 8.46 8.15 13.50
N LEU A 152 7.84 7.40 12.62
CA LEU A 152 6.82 7.85 11.68
C LEU A 152 5.82 6.73 11.38
N MET A 153 4.54 7.05 11.53
CA MET A 153 3.41 6.16 11.25
C MET A 153 2.32 6.92 10.48
N PRO A 154 2.04 6.58 9.20
CA PRO A 154 0.88 7.10 8.49
C PRO A 154 -0.42 6.64 9.15
N ILE A 155 -1.35 7.57 9.36
CA ILE A 155 -2.64 7.27 9.99
C ILE A 155 -3.60 6.69 8.95
N GLU A 156 -4.07 5.47 9.19
CA GLU A 156 -5.02 4.75 8.35
C GLU A 156 -6.46 4.90 8.83
N ASP A 157 -6.66 4.84 10.13
CA ASP A 157 -7.99 4.97 10.72
C ASP A 157 -7.93 5.65 12.09
N VAL A 158 -9.08 6.21 12.53
CA VAL A 158 -9.22 6.93 13.78
C VAL A 158 -10.45 6.43 14.53
N PHE A 159 -10.24 5.91 15.72
CA PHE A 159 -11.29 5.38 16.58
C PHE A 159 -11.38 6.13 17.90
N THR A 160 -12.55 6.07 18.52
CA THR A 160 -12.72 6.48 19.92
C THR A 160 -13.02 5.26 20.76
N ILE A 161 -12.26 5.06 21.83
CA ILE A 161 -12.52 4.04 22.82
C ILE A 161 -13.10 4.71 24.05
N THR A 162 -14.32 4.31 24.42
CA THR A 162 -15.00 4.86 25.60
C THR A 162 -14.13 4.72 26.86
N GLY A 163 -13.88 5.83 27.54
CA GLY A 163 -13.05 5.86 28.76
C GLY A 163 -11.52 5.85 28.53
N ARG A 164 -11.06 5.63 27.29
CA ARG A 164 -9.60 5.65 26.96
C ARG A 164 -9.17 6.83 26.10
N GLY A 165 -10.03 7.29 25.17
CA GLY A 165 -9.73 8.42 24.29
C GLY A 165 -9.64 8.02 22.81
N THR A 166 -8.91 8.82 22.04
CA THR A 166 -8.72 8.61 20.60
C THR A 166 -7.56 7.68 20.34
N VAL A 167 -7.80 6.68 19.50
CA VAL A 167 -6.79 5.76 18.97
C VAL A 167 -6.63 5.99 17.49
N VAL A 168 -5.41 6.12 17.03
CA VAL A 168 -5.04 6.14 15.61
C VAL A 168 -4.34 4.84 15.26
N THR A 169 -4.68 4.27 14.11
CA THR A 169 -4.06 3.03 13.65
C THR A 169 -3.25 3.27 12.39
N GLY A 170 -2.19 2.49 12.22
CA GLY A 170 -1.37 2.48 11.02
C GLY A 170 -0.18 1.53 11.16
N LYS A 171 0.52 1.33 10.05
CA LYS A 171 1.81 0.64 10.05
C LYS A 171 2.90 1.64 10.38
N VAL A 172 3.78 1.30 11.31
CA VAL A 172 4.99 2.08 11.60
C VAL A 172 5.92 1.98 10.38
N GLU A 173 6.12 3.10 9.70
CA GLU A 173 6.98 3.18 8.50
C GLU A 173 8.46 3.12 8.88
N GLN A 174 8.83 3.81 9.96
CA GLN A 174 10.21 3.84 10.49
C GLN A 174 10.24 4.21 11.98
N GLY A 175 11.36 3.88 12.62
CA GLY A 175 11.65 4.21 14.01
C GLY A 175 10.87 3.39 15.02
N ARG A 176 10.79 3.92 16.24
CA ARG A 176 10.08 3.31 17.39
C ARG A 176 9.30 4.36 18.14
N VAL A 177 8.20 3.95 18.75
CA VAL A 177 7.39 4.75 19.68
C VAL A 177 7.14 3.96 20.95
N HIS A 178 7.31 4.60 22.11
CA HIS A 178 7.03 4.02 23.42
C HIS A 178 5.80 4.66 24.04
N THR A 179 5.19 3.95 24.95
CA THR A 179 4.19 4.53 25.84
C THR A 179 4.83 5.63 26.68
N GLY A 180 4.28 6.85 26.60
CA GLY A 180 4.79 8.04 27.25
C GLY A 180 5.52 9.02 26.33
N ASP A 181 5.86 8.62 25.11
CA ASP A 181 6.55 9.50 24.15
C ASP A 181 5.69 10.67 23.70
N GLU A 182 6.33 11.85 23.60
CA GLU A 182 5.75 12.98 22.88
C GLU A 182 5.76 12.70 21.38
N VAL A 183 4.63 12.98 20.72
CA VAL A 183 4.43 12.78 19.29
C VAL A 183 3.74 13.98 18.67
N GLU A 184 3.89 14.15 17.36
CA GLU A 184 3.18 15.15 16.56
C GLU A 184 2.28 14.48 15.53
N ILE A 185 1.12 15.12 15.29
CA ILE A 185 0.20 14.79 14.18
C ILE A 185 0.43 15.85 13.11
N VAL A 186 0.92 15.42 11.93
CA VAL A 186 1.38 16.31 10.86
C VAL A 186 0.64 16.04 9.55
N GLY A 187 0.37 17.09 8.80
CA GLY A 187 -0.28 17.05 7.48
C GLY A 187 -1.76 17.37 7.51
N LEU A 188 -2.31 17.75 6.36
CA LEU A 188 -3.71 18.11 6.09
C LEU A 188 -4.26 19.30 6.89
N ARG A 189 -3.84 19.45 8.13
CA ARG A 189 -4.22 20.50 9.10
C ARG A 189 -2.99 21.05 9.81
N ALA A 190 -3.21 22.00 10.71
CA ALA A 190 -2.15 22.51 11.58
C ALA A 190 -1.57 21.38 12.43
N THR A 191 -0.24 21.35 12.55
CA THR A 191 0.47 20.36 13.36
C THR A 191 0.06 20.45 14.82
N GLN A 192 -0.22 19.31 15.44
CA GLN A 192 -0.61 19.17 16.83
C GLN A 192 0.37 18.30 17.60
N LYS A 193 0.69 18.71 18.83
CA LYS A 193 1.48 17.91 19.75
C LYS A 193 0.59 17.15 20.71
N THR A 194 0.95 15.91 20.99
CA THR A 194 0.26 15.06 21.95
C THR A 194 1.24 14.05 22.55
N VAL A 195 0.74 13.14 23.38
CA VAL A 195 1.52 12.06 23.99
C VAL A 195 0.88 10.73 23.63
N CYS A 196 1.68 9.78 23.19
CA CYS A 196 1.29 8.40 23.04
C CYS A 196 1.15 7.75 24.42
N THR A 197 -0.06 7.51 24.88
CA THR A 197 -0.31 6.96 26.22
C THR A 197 -0.49 5.46 26.25
N GLY A 198 -0.44 4.81 25.09
CA GLY A 198 -0.49 3.37 24.98
C GLY A 198 -0.27 2.94 23.54
N VAL A 199 0.35 1.80 23.38
CA VAL A 199 0.54 1.11 22.10
C VAL A 199 -0.20 -0.22 22.18
N GLU A 200 -0.98 -0.55 21.16
CA GLU A 200 -1.75 -1.77 21.09
C GLU A 200 -1.58 -2.41 19.71
N MET A 201 -1.35 -3.70 19.69
CA MET A 201 -1.32 -4.50 18.46
C MET A 201 -2.19 -5.74 18.66
N PHE A 202 -3.18 -5.95 17.76
CA PHE A 202 -4.13 -7.07 17.81
C PHE A 202 -4.75 -7.29 19.21
N ARG A 203 -5.19 -6.20 19.87
CA ARG A 203 -5.77 -6.17 21.22
C ARG A 203 -4.81 -6.56 22.36
N LYS A 204 -3.51 -6.64 22.08
CA LYS A 204 -2.47 -6.81 23.10
C LYS A 204 -1.81 -5.45 23.35
N LEU A 205 -1.67 -5.08 24.61
CA LEU A 205 -0.92 -3.88 25.00
C LEU A 205 0.58 -4.17 24.88
N LEU A 206 1.29 -3.23 24.30
CA LEU A 206 2.73 -3.27 24.12
C LEU A 206 3.39 -2.07 24.80
N ASP A 207 4.63 -2.22 25.21
CA ASP A 207 5.43 -1.11 25.75
C ASP A 207 5.95 -0.19 24.63
N GLU A 208 6.21 -0.78 23.45
CA GLU A 208 6.69 -0.08 22.25
C GLU A 208 6.04 -0.62 20.97
N GLY A 209 6.03 0.22 19.91
CA GLY A 209 5.76 -0.17 18.54
C GLY A 209 6.95 0.24 17.67
N GLN A 210 7.37 -0.61 16.75
CA GLN A 210 8.54 -0.40 15.92
C GLN A 210 8.25 -0.52 14.43
N ALA A 211 9.18 -0.05 13.60
CA ALA A 211 9.07 -0.12 12.15
C ALA A 211 8.63 -1.51 11.68
N GLY A 212 7.57 -1.56 10.89
CA GLY A 212 6.93 -2.78 10.39
C GLY A 212 5.69 -3.21 11.14
N ASP A 213 5.51 -2.80 12.38
CA ASP A 213 4.33 -3.16 13.19
C ASP A 213 3.08 -2.40 12.74
N ASN A 214 1.94 -3.10 12.74
CA ASN A 214 0.63 -2.46 12.61
C ASN A 214 0.08 -2.20 14.01
N ILE A 215 0.07 -0.95 14.44
CA ILE A 215 -0.29 -0.59 15.80
C ILE A 215 -1.49 0.35 15.87
N GLY A 216 -2.14 0.34 17.03
CA GLY A 216 -3.02 1.39 17.51
C GLY A 216 -2.28 2.22 18.55
N ALA A 217 -2.12 3.53 18.32
CA ALA A 217 -1.55 4.47 19.27
C ALA A 217 -2.65 5.27 19.96
N LEU A 218 -2.70 5.19 21.28
CA LEU A 218 -3.63 5.94 22.12
C LEU A 218 -3.08 7.34 22.38
N LEU A 219 -3.86 8.38 22.05
CA LEU A 219 -3.42 9.76 22.11
C LEU A 219 -4.10 10.52 23.25
N ARG A 220 -3.28 11.26 24.05
CA ARG A 220 -3.76 12.04 25.18
C ARG A 220 -4.47 13.31 24.73
N GLY A 221 -5.70 13.52 25.21
CA GLY A 221 -6.41 14.79 25.02
C GLY A 221 -6.77 15.16 23.59
N THR A 222 -6.54 14.26 22.63
CA THR A 222 -6.85 14.45 21.22
C THR A 222 -8.27 13.95 20.95
N LYS A 223 -9.10 14.79 20.33
CA LYS A 223 -10.46 14.38 19.90
C LYS A 223 -10.41 13.74 18.54
N LYS A 224 -11.38 12.84 18.26
CA LYS A 224 -11.48 12.14 16.96
C LYS A 224 -11.58 13.11 15.78
N GLU A 225 -12.29 14.23 15.95
CA GLU A 225 -12.51 15.25 14.93
C GLU A 225 -11.27 16.09 14.62
N GLU A 226 -10.24 16.02 15.46
CA GLU A 226 -8.98 16.74 15.31
C GLU A 226 -7.97 15.96 14.47
N VAL A 227 -8.20 14.65 14.26
CA VAL A 227 -7.32 13.76 13.53
C VAL A 227 -8.07 13.13 12.37
N GLU A 228 -7.42 13.00 11.23
CA GLU A 228 -7.99 12.33 10.07
C GLU A 228 -7.00 11.40 9.38
N ARG A 229 -7.51 10.41 8.68
CA ARG A 229 -6.73 9.54 7.80
C ARG A 229 -5.90 10.38 6.84
N GLY A 230 -4.64 9.99 6.64
CA GLY A 230 -3.72 10.67 5.74
C GLY A 230 -2.77 11.65 6.41
N GLN A 231 -3.01 11.98 7.67
CA GLN A 231 -1.99 12.60 8.52
C GLN A 231 -0.94 11.55 8.93
N VAL A 232 0.18 11.98 9.45
CA VAL A 232 1.18 11.10 10.05
C VAL A 232 1.33 11.38 11.52
N LEU A 233 1.53 10.33 12.31
CA LEU A 233 2.00 10.42 13.69
C LEU A 233 3.51 10.23 13.67
N CYS A 234 4.25 11.16 14.26
CA CYS A 234 5.71 11.15 14.17
C CYS A 234 6.40 11.67 15.42
N LYS A 235 7.71 11.46 15.50
CA LYS A 235 8.56 12.11 16.52
C LYS A 235 8.51 13.63 16.31
N PRO A 236 8.39 14.44 17.37
CA PRO A 236 8.32 15.89 17.25
C PRO A 236 9.44 16.49 16.40
N GLY A 237 9.06 17.31 15.41
CA GLY A 237 9.98 18.00 14.52
C GLY A 237 10.72 17.14 13.51
N SER A 238 10.35 15.84 13.35
CA SER A 238 11.04 14.94 12.42
C SER A 238 10.56 15.04 10.98
N ILE A 239 9.36 15.55 10.75
CA ILE A 239 8.78 15.77 9.42
C ILE A 239 7.92 17.03 9.44
N THR A 240 7.84 17.73 8.33
CA THR A 240 7.05 18.95 8.18
C THR A 240 6.00 18.83 7.08
N PRO A 241 4.87 19.57 7.17
CA PRO A 241 3.86 19.58 6.12
C PRO A 241 4.23 20.56 5.02
N HIS A 242 4.05 20.16 3.77
CA HIS A 242 4.42 20.92 2.58
C HIS A 242 3.30 20.95 1.55
N THR A 243 3.23 22.04 0.78
CA THR A 243 2.24 22.23 -0.29
C THR A 243 2.85 22.31 -1.67
N GLU A 244 4.16 22.54 -1.79
CA GLU A 244 4.81 22.68 -3.10
C GLU A 244 6.09 21.85 -3.16
N PHE A 245 6.26 21.11 -4.25
CA PHE A 245 7.43 20.26 -4.45
C PHE A 245 7.75 20.09 -5.94
N GLU A 246 8.99 19.70 -6.24
CA GLU A 246 9.40 19.14 -7.52
C GLU A 246 9.40 17.62 -7.42
N GLY A 247 8.89 16.94 -8.45
CA GLY A 247 8.85 15.48 -8.49
C GLY A 247 9.22 14.96 -9.86
N GLN A 248 9.99 13.88 -9.89
CA GLN A 248 10.22 13.11 -11.09
C GLN A 248 9.06 12.15 -11.29
N VAL A 249 8.44 12.18 -12.47
CA VAL A 249 7.21 11.43 -12.78
C VAL A 249 7.40 10.66 -14.08
N TYR A 250 6.99 9.41 -14.07
CA TYR A 250 6.71 8.61 -15.24
C TYR A 250 5.22 8.63 -15.54
N VAL A 251 4.85 8.97 -16.77
CA VAL A 251 3.44 9.02 -17.22
C VAL A 251 3.10 7.73 -17.91
N LEU A 252 2.17 6.98 -17.33
CA LEU A 252 1.76 5.66 -17.81
C LEU A 252 1.14 5.74 -19.20
N THR A 253 1.54 4.82 -20.07
CA THR A 253 0.99 4.64 -21.41
C THR A 253 -0.41 4.00 -21.35
N ALA A 254 -1.11 4.02 -22.48
CA ALA A 254 -2.40 3.38 -22.62
C ALA A 254 -2.35 1.86 -22.40
N SER A 255 -1.28 1.21 -22.86
CA SER A 255 -1.03 -0.23 -22.64
C SER A 255 -0.78 -0.59 -21.18
N GLU A 256 -0.26 0.34 -20.40
CA GLU A 256 -0.06 0.23 -18.95
C GLU A 256 -1.31 0.64 -18.15
N GLY A 257 -2.48 0.77 -18.78
CA GLY A 257 -3.71 1.23 -18.14
C GLY A 257 -3.80 2.74 -17.87
N GLY A 258 -2.82 3.50 -18.35
CA GLY A 258 -2.71 4.94 -18.15
C GLY A 258 -3.52 5.79 -19.13
N ARG A 259 -2.92 6.88 -19.60
CA ARG A 259 -3.57 7.86 -20.47
C ARG A 259 -3.39 7.52 -21.96
N HIS A 260 -4.39 7.95 -22.78
CA HIS A 260 -4.31 7.95 -24.25
C HIS A 260 -3.94 9.32 -24.83
N LYS A 261 -4.03 10.38 -24.02
CA LYS A 261 -3.85 11.77 -24.46
C LYS A 261 -2.81 12.46 -23.59
N PRO A 262 -2.07 13.44 -24.17
CA PRO A 262 -1.17 14.27 -23.38
C PRO A 262 -1.92 15.09 -22.34
N PHE A 263 -1.19 15.59 -21.35
CA PHE A 263 -1.67 16.65 -20.48
C PHE A 263 -0.82 17.92 -20.65
N PHE A 264 -1.41 19.03 -20.27
CA PHE A 264 -0.84 20.37 -20.45
C PHE A 264 -0.56 21.03 -19.10
N ASN A 265 0.07 22.17 -19.15
CA ASN A 265 0.29 23.00 -17.97
C ASN A 265 -1.03 23.29 -17.24
N ASN A 266 -0.97 23.36 -15.88
CA ASN A 266 -2.14 23.49 -15.00
C ASN A 266 -3.09 22.28 -14.97
N TYR A 267 -2.62 21.10 -15.38
CA TYR A 267 -3.36 19.85 -15.16
C TYR A 267 -3.56 19.58 -13.66
N ARG A 268 -4.77 19.17 -13.27
CA ARG A 268 -5.18 19.05 -11.86
C ARG A 268 -5.70 17.64 -11.52
N PRO A 269 -4.81 16.65 -11.43
CA PRO A 269 -5.16 15.31 -10.99
C PRO A 269 -5.19 15.17 -9.47
N GLN A 270 -5.47 13.95 -8.99
CA GLN A 270 -5.28 13.54 -7.61
C GLN A 270 -3.89 12.94 -7.40
N PHE A 271 -3.22 13.39 -6.37
CA PHE A 271 -1.94 12.85 -5.90
C PHE A 271 -2.18 11.98 -4.68
N PHE A 272 -1.71 10.76 -4.72
CA PHE A 272 -1.81 9.78 -3.64
C PHE A 272 -0.48 9.69 -2.91
N PHE A 273 -0.47 10.03 -1.64
CA PHE A 273 0.68 9.91 -0.75
C PHE A 273 0.31 9.01 0.43
N ARG A 274 1.12 8.01 0.76
CA ARG A 274 0.84 7.11 1.90
C ARG A 274 -0.65 6.71 1.97
N THR A 275 -1.37 7.19 2.98
CA THR A 275 -2.77 6.82 3.26
C THR A 275 -3.81 7.85 2.80
N THR A 276 -3.41 8.88 2.04
CA THR A 276 -4.30 9.97 1.58
C THR A 276 -4.15 10.32 0.11
N ASP A 277 -5.14 11.06 -0.38
CA ASP A 277 -5.11 11.71 -1.69
C ASP A 277 -5.43 13.21 -1.58
N VAL A 278 -4.74 14.01 -2.37
CA VAL A 278 -4.93 15.45 -2.46
C VAL A 278 -4.91 15.89 -3.91
N THR A 279 -5.82 16.78 -4.29
CA THR A 279 -5.76 17.43 -5.61
C THR A 279 -4.56 18.36 -5.68
N GLY A 280 -3.76 18.23 -6.73
CA GLY A 280 -2.62 19.11 -7.00
C GLY A 280 -2.64 19.67 -8.40
N THR A 281 -2.04 20.83 -8.59
CA THR A 281 -1.85 21.48 -9.90
C THR A 281 -0.42 21.24 -10.37
N ILE A 282 -0.28 20.69 -11.58
CA ILE A 282 1.02 20.46 -12.22
C ILE A 282 1.44 21.69 -13.00
N LYS A 283 2.66 22.15 -12.75
CA LYS A 283 3.34 23.18 -13.54
C LYS A 283 4.47 22.51 -14.30
N LEU A 284 4.45 22.65 -15.63
CA LEU A 284 5.48 22.09 -16.51
C LEU A 284 6.72 22.98 -16.56
N PRO A 285 7.91 22.41 -16.78
CA PRO A 285 9.13 23.17 -16.97
C PRO A 285 9.04 24.14 -18.16
N SER A 286 9.78 25.27 -18.11
CA SER A 286 9.83 26.21 -19.17
C SER A 286 10.24 25.54 -20.51
N GLY A 287 9.48 25.81 -21.58
CA GLY A 287 9.71 25.22 -22.90
C GLY A 287 8.99 23.88 -23.14
N THR A 288 8.32 23.33 -22.13
CA THR A 288 7.49 22.12 -22.28
C THR A 288 6.02 22.52 -22.41
N GLU A 289 5.44 22.31 -23.58
CA GLU A 289 4.02 22.63 -23.81
C GLU A 289 3.08 21.54 -23.34
N MET A 290 3.48 20.26 -23.48
CA MET A 290 2.69 19.09 -23.11
C MET A 290 3.58 17.93 -22.67
N VAL A 291 2.97 16.97 -22.00
CA VAL A 291 3.61 15.71 -21.59
C VAL A 291 2.81 14.55 -22.17
N MET A 292 3.52 13.65 -22.85
CA MET A 292 2.94 12.47 -23.48
C MET A 292 2.90 11.26 -22.54
N PRO A 293 1.97 10.33 -22.76
CA PRO A 293 2.07 8.99 -22.15
C PRO A 293 3.40 8.34 -22.53
N GLY A 294 4.12 7.77 -21.55
CA GLY A 294 5.46 7.21 -21.69
C GLY A 294 6.60 8.17 -21.35
N ASP A 295 6.32 9.45 -21.15
CA ASP A 295 7.35 10.42 -20.79
C ASP A 295 7.80 10.26 -19.33
N ASN A 296 9.10 10.51 -19.12
CA ASN A 296 9.69 10.67 -17.79
C ASN A 296 10.15 12.12 -17.63
N ILE A 297 9.52 12.85 -16.71
CA ILE A 297 9.69 14.31 -16.61
C ILE A 297 9.73 14.76 -15.15
N THR A 298 10.51 15.83 -14.90
CA THR A 298 10.43 16.55 -13.62
C THR A 298 9.35 17.63 -13.73
N ILE A 299 8.39 17.59 -12.81
CA ILE A 299 7.28 18.55 -12.72
C ILE A 299 7.34 19.31 -11.41
N GLN A 300 6.76 20.51 -11.39
CA GLN A 300 6.43 21.22 -10.16
C GLN A 300 4.97 20.97 -9.82
N VAL A 301 4.68 20.76 -8.54
CA VAL A 301 3.34 20.45 -8.04
C VAL A 301 2.97 21.40 -6.92
N GLU A 302 1.76 21.97 -7.01
CA GLU A 302 1.13 22.76 -5.96
C GLU A 302 -0.10 22.00 -5.45
N LEU A 303 -0.06 21.53 -4.20
CA LEU A 303 -1.11 20.76 -3.56
C LEU A 303 -2.18 21.66 -2.94
N GLY A 304 -3.42 21.22 -2.96
CA GLY A 304 -4.55 21.92 -2.34
C GLY A 304 -4.57 21.86 -0.81
N LYS A 305 -3.81 20.92 -0.22
CA LYS A 305 -3.64 20.77 1.24
C LYS A 305 -2.20 20.39 1.56
N PRO A 306 -1.68 20.79 2.74
CA PRO A 306 -0.34 20.41 3.15
C PRO A 306 -0.26 18.89 3.44
N ILE A 307 0.80 18.26 2.97
CA ILE A 307 1.11 16.85 3.19
C ILE A 307 2.45 16.74 3.94
N ALA A 308 2.49 15.88 4.94
CA ALA A 308 3.74 15.50 5.59
C ALA A 308 4.64 14.76 4.58
N MET A 309 5.73 15.38 4.14
CA MET A 309 6.60 14.81 3.12
C MET A 309 8.08 15.10 3.36
N ASP A 310 8.89 14.18 2.84
CA ASP A 310 10.34 14.30 2.73
C ASP A 310 10.75 14.07 1.27
N GLU A 311 11.95 14.47 0.91
CA GLU A 311 12.55 14.11 -0.37
C GLU A 311 12.67 12.58 -0.48
N GLY A 312 12.35 12.04 -1.65
CA GLY A 312 12.27 10.59 -1.89
C GLY A 312 10.88 9.99 -1.69
N LEU A 313 9.92 10.70 -1.07
CA LEU A 313 8.56 10.20 -0.90
C LEU A 313 7.93 9.87 -2.25
N ARG A 314 7.44 8.63 -2.38
CA ARG A 314 6.73 8.16 -3.58
C ARG A 314 5.29 8.66 -3.59
N PHE A 315 4.76 8.87 -4.80
CA PHE A 315 3.36 9.19 -5.01
C PHE A 315 2.84 8.61 -6.33
N ALA A 316 1.52 8.40 -6.36
CA ALA A 316 0.81 8.06 -7.59
C ALA A 316 -0.07 9.23 -8.03
N ILE A 317 -0.24 9.40 -9.34
CA ILE A 317 -1.11 10.39 -9.96
C ILE A 317 -2.31 9.66 -10.54
N ARG A 318 -3.52 10.12 -10.21
CA ARG A 318 -4.76 9.50 -10.69
C ARG A 318 -5.75 10.51 -11.27
N GLU A 319 -6.50 10.03 -12.28
CA GLU A 319 -7.59 10.76 -12.92
C GLU A 319 -8.71 9.78 -13.26
N GLY A 320 -9.95 10.15 -12.93
CA GLY A 320 -11.13 9.35 -13.31
C GLY A 320 -11.08 7.88 -12.89
N GLY A 321 -10.49 7.59 -11.73
CA GLY A 321 -10.36 6.23 -11.21
C GLY A 321 -9.16 5.43 -11.75
N ARG A 322 -8.34 5.99 -12.66
CA ARG A 322 -7.15 5.35 -13.25
C ARG A 322 -5.88 5.96 -12.73
N THR A 323 -4.84 5.15 -12.53
CA THR A 323 -3.48 5.64 -12.31
C THR A 323 -2.91 6.08 -13.65
N VAL A 324 -2.50 7.34 -13.74
CA VAL A 324 -1.98 7.95 -14.97
C VAL A 324 -0.49 8.30 -14.89
N GLY A 325 0.10 8.15 -13.72
CA GLY A 325 1.52 8.34 -13.49
C GLY A 325 1.94 7.96 -12.11
N ALA A 326 3.23 7.74 -11.93
CA ALA A 326 3.87 7.50 -10.65
C ALA A 326 5.16 8.30 -10.56
N GLY A 327 5.52 8.72 -9.35
CA GLY A 327 6.70 9.54 -9.17
C GLY A 327 7.23 9.55 -7.75
N ARG A 328 8.29 10.34 -7.57
CA ARG A 328 8.87 10.61 -6.25
C ARG A 328 9.19 12.09 -6.09
N VAL A 329 9.09 12.58 -4.89
CA VAL A 329 9.50 13.93 -4.51
C VAL A 329 11.02 14.03 -4.63
N THR A 330 11.50 14.98 -5.43
CA THR A 330 12.94 15.21 -5.61
C THR A 330 13.43 16.43 -4.85
N LYS A 331 12.54 17.40 -4.61
CA LYS A 331 12.85 18.63 -3.88
C LYS A 331 11.59 19.23 -3.31
N ILE A 332 11.66 19.68 -2.08
CA ILE A 332 10.59 20.44 -1.43
C ILE A 332 10.83 21.92 -1.67
N THR A 333 9.78 22.64 -2.11
CA THR A 333 9.89 24.06 -2.45
C THR A 333 9.12 24.97 -1.51
N LYS A 334 8.06 24.44 -0.81
CA LYS A 334 7.31 25.18 0.21
C LYS A 334 6.54 24.27 1.14
#